data_84a6abc8ac8284a040ff5d2dc2bd915f
#
_entry.id   84a6abc8ac8284a040ff5d2dc2bd915f
#
_cell.length_a   1.000
_cell.length_b   1.000
_cell.length_c   1.000
_cell.angle_alpha   90.00
_cell.angle_beta   90.00
_cell.angle_gamma   90.00
#
_symmetry.space_group_name_H-M   'P 1'
#
loop_
_entity.id
_entity.type
_entity.pdbx_description
1 polymer ?
#
loop_
_entity_poly.entity_id
_entity_poly.type
_entity_poly.pdbx_seq_one_letter_code
_entity_poly.pdbx_strand_id
1 'polypeptide(L)'
;MKLGYNVTLVTETCNESVIRAAVDGETRIYMPNHMHRDLPPMLQFDTHAKMKFCFVESPSLSSENESELKDIMDKTDLIIACGRPGPSSDGNCYTMSGINMNEYGLIAPLHNFVPGTKDAGYSSIERTFIAIGDGGNELGMGKVIDKIHEHLEDGEKIGAVATLDDEGLSADYLIAASVTNWGAYGLIAAALLVQASDSKDRNWIKHCLPTEEAETKLLHRCVKAGSRDGVSGENEATIDGMPLERSMECLRKIRKIALGQ
;
A
#
# COMPACT_ATOMS: atom_id res chain seq x y z
N MET A 1 9.89 -3.97 7.32
CA MET A 1 10.69 -3.85 8.55
C MET A 1 10.80 -5.18 9.29
N LYS A 2 9.72 -5.82 9.76
CA LYS A 2 9.80 -7.13 10.45
C LYS A 2 10.48 -8.23 9.61
N LEU A 3 10.52 -8.09 8.30
CA LEU A 3 11.20 -8.99 7.35
C LEU A 3 12.62 -8.52 6.96
N GLY A 4 13.17 -7.51 7.62
CA GLY A 4 14.52 -6.99 7.34
C GLY A 4 14.59 -5.95 6.22
N TYR A 5 13.48 -5.64 5.55
CA TYR A 5 13.47 -4.65 4.47
C TYR A 5 13.50 -3.21 5.00
N ASN A 6 14.28 -2.36 4.34
CA ASN A 6 14.14 -0.92 4.47
C ASN A 6 12.88 -0.48 3.73
N VAL A 7 12.04 0.31 4.37
CA VAL A 7 10.77 0.76 3.80
C VAL A 7 10.75 2.28 3.76
N THR A 8 10.45 2.84 2.60
CA THR A 8 10.12 4.26 2.47
C THR A 8 8.65 4.37 2.11
N LEU A 9 7.86 5.05 2.94
CA LEU A 9 6.46 5.34 2.66
C LEU A 9 6.40 6.72 2.03
N VAL A 10 5.81 6.79 0.83
CA VAL A 10 5.66 8.01 0.05
C VAL A 10 4.17 8.34 -0.07
N THR A 11 3.77 9.55 0.29
CA THR A 11 2.40 10.03 0.15
C THR A 11 2.36 11.57 0.23
N GLU A 12 1.20 12.16 0.00
CA GLU A 12 1.00 13.60 0.09
C GLU A 12 1.09 14.12 1.55
N THR A 13 1.54 15.35 1.69
CA THR A 13 1.66 16.03 2.99
C THR A 13 0.34 16.10 3.76
N CYS A 14 -0.79 16.17 3.06
CA CYS A 14 -2.12 16.16 3.71
C CYS A 14 -2.40 14.87 4.50
N ASN A 15 -1.73 13.77 4.17
CA ASN A 15 -1.87 12.47 4.84
C ASN A 15 -0.89 12.30 6.02
N GLU A 16 0.05 13.22 6.24
CA GLU A 16 1.14 13.06 7.20
C GLU A 16 0.64 12.73 8.62
N SER A 17 -0.35 13.46 9.10
CA SER A 17 -0.89 13.26 10.46
C SER A 17 -1.46 11.86 10.66
N VAL A 18 -2.19 11.35 9.68
CA VAL A 18 -2.81 10.02 9.71
C VAL A 18 -1.75 8.93 9.63
N ILE A 19 -0.79 9.08 8.70
CA ILE A 19 0.30 8.11 8.52
C ILE A 19 1.17 8.03 9.78
N ARG A 20 1.53 9.16 10.37
CA ARG A 20 2.30 9.17 11.63
C ARG A 20 1.50 8.51 12.75
N ALA A 21 0.21 8.80 12.88
CA ALA A 21 -0.65 8.17 13.88
C ALA A 21 -0.77 6.64 13.67
N ALA A 22 -0.80 6.17 12.42
CA ALA A 22 -0.80 4.75 12.12
C ALA A 22 0.46 4.05 12.62
N VAL A 23 1.62 4.70 12.48
CA VAL A 23 2.94 4.11 12.75
C VAL A 23 3.41 4.32 14.20
N ASP A 24 3.06 5.44 14.85
CA ASP A 24 3.57 5.81 16.19
C ASP A 24 3.28 4.79 17.30
N GLY A 25 2.26 3.95 17.12
CA GLY A 25 1.97 2.86 18.05
C GLY A 25 2.83 1.61 17.85
N GLU A 26 3.49 1.50 16.69
CA GLU A 26 4.13 0.27 16.23
C GLU A 26 5.67 0.34 16.19
N THR A 27 6.26 1.53 16.32
CA THR A 27 7.71 1.74 16.26
C THR A 27 8.50 1.09 17.40
N ARG A 28 7.81 0.50 18.39
CA ARG A 28 8.39 -0.31 19.45
C ARG A 28 7.91 -1.75 19.36
N ILE A 29 8.16 -2.43 18.25
CA ILE A 29 8.12 -3.88 18.27
C ILE A 29 9.39 -4.33 18.99
N TYR A 30 9.25 -4.39 20.30
CA TYR A 30 10.22 -4.99 21.17
C TYR A 30 10.16 -6.50 20.90
N MET A 31 10.98 -6.99 20.00
CA MET A 31 11.37 -8.38 20.00
C MET A 31 12.28 -8.56 21.22
N PRO A 32 11.90 -9.32 22.24
CA PRO A 32 12.79 -9.59 23.36
C PRO A 32 14.09 -10.18 22.81
N ASN A 33 15.24 -9.68 23.26
CA ASN A 33 16.57 -10.13 22.81
C ASN A 33 16.78 -11.65 22.86
N HIS A 34 16.00 -12.39 23.67
CA HIS A 34 16.06 -13.85 23.74
C HIS A 34 15.39 -14.55 22.54
N MET A 35 14.42 -13.92 21.86
CA MET A 35 13.81 -14.49 20.65
C MET A 35 14.73 -14.42 19.43
N HIS A 36 15.66 -13.47 19.38
CA HIS A 36 16.65 -13.37 18.30
C HIS A 36 17.68 -14.51 18.29
N ARG A 37 17.96 -15.12 19.44
CA ARG A 37 19.03 -16.14 19.54
C ARG A 37 18.62 -17.52 19.03
N ASP A 38 17.32 -17.81 19.04
CA ASP A 38 16.78 -19.11 18.68
C ASP A 38 16.23 -19.18 17.25
N LEU A 39 16.27 -18.05 16.51
CA LEU A 39 15.88 -18.03 15.12
C LEU A 39 17.06 -18.43 14.22
N PRO A 40 16.82 -19.24 13.17
CA PRO A 40 17.83 -19.48 12.14
C PRO A 40 18.42 -18.16 11.64
N PRO A 41 19.71 -18.10 11.26
CA PRO A 41 20.37 -16.86 10.82
C PRO A 41 19.60 -16.09 9.74
N MET A 42 18.89 -16.78 8.85
CA MET A 42 18.04 -16.20 7.80
C MET A 42 16.76 -15.53 8.34
N LEU A 43 16.39 -15.82 9.58
CA LEU A 43 15.21 -15.23 10.26
C LEU A 43 15.62 -14.27 11.38
N GLN A 44 16.92 -13.99 11.53
CA GLN A 44 17.40 -12.95 12.41
C GLN A 44 17.07 -11.61 11.73
N PHE A 45 16.02 -10.95 12.23
CA PHE A 45 15.60 -9.65 11.71
C PHE A 45 16.75 -8.67 11.83
N ASP A 46 17.03 -7.97 10.73
CA ASP A 46 17.93 -6.83 10.81
C ASP A 46 17.29 -5.76 11.70
N THR A 47 17.79 -5.67 12.93
CA THR A 47 17.39 -4.63 13.90
C THR A 47 17.69 -3.22 13.40
N HIS A 48 18.39 -3.09 12.27
CA HIS A 48 18.74 -1.85 11.61
C HIS A 48 17.76 -1.48 10.47
N ALA A 49 16.79 -2.35 10.13
CA ALA A 49 15.77 -2.03 9.14
C ALA A 49 15.01 -0.76 9.54
N LYS A 50 15.04 0.25 8.67
CA LYS A 50 14.51 1.58 8.96
C LYS A 50 13.25 1.81 8.15
N MET A 51 12.29 2.49 8.77
CA MET A 51 11.17 3.11 8.07
C MET A 51 11.48 4.59 7.88
N LYS A 52 11.32 5.05 6.65
CA LYS A 52 11.42 6.46 6.26
C LYS A 52 10.08 6.94 5.74
N PHE A 53 9.86 8.23 5.82
CA PHE A 53 8.71 8.91 5.25
C PHE A 53 9.18 9.97 4.28
N CYS A 54 8.53 10.05 3.13
CA CYS A 54 8.65 11.14 2.18
C CYS A 54 7.24 11.68 1.96
N PHE A 55 6.99 12.88 2.45
CA PHE A 55 5.74 13.60 2.25
C PHE A 55 5.92 14.62 1.17
N VAL A 56 5.08 14.53 0.13
CA VAL A 56 5.20 15.38 -1.06
C VAL A 56 4.06 16.37 -1.16
N GLU A 57 4.33 17.49 -1.80
CA GLU A 57 3.32 18.49 -2.10
C GLU A 57 2.38 18.01 -3.21
N SER A 58 1.15 18.47 -3.17
CA SER A 58 0.12 18.25 -4.20
C SER A 58 -0.55 19.57 -4.57
N PRO A 59 -1.03 19.75 -5.79
CA PRO A 59 -1.09 18.81 -6.92
C PRO A 59 0.22 18.68 -7.70
N SER A 60 1.24 19.46 -7.41
CA SER A 60 2.53 19.43 -8.12
C SER A 60 3.67 19.23 -7.14
N LEU A 61 4.71 18.52 -7.59
CA LEU A 61 5.92 18.31 -6.82
C LEU A 61 6.79 19.56 -6.85
N SER A 62 7.40 19.90 -5.72
CA SER A 62 8.52 20.86 -5.71
C SER A 62 9.77 20.22 -6.29
N SER A 63 10.72 21.02 -6.74
CA SER A 63 12.02 20.53 -7.24
C SER A 63 12.80 19.73 -6.18
N GLU A 64 12.59 20.04 -4.90
CA GLU A 64 13.16 19.31 -3.77
C GLU A 64 12.50 17.92 -3.67
N ASN A 65 11.16 17.83 -3.73
CA ASN A 65 10.45 16.57 -3.73
C ASN A 65 10.83 15.71 -4.93
N GLU A 66 10.95 16.28 -6.12
CA GLU A 66 11.38 15.53 -7.31
C GLU A 66 12.79 14.94 -7.13
N SER A 67 13.72 15.72 -6.59
CA SER A 67 15.08 15.27 -6.32
C SER A 67 15.11 14.16 -5.26
N GLU A 68 14.35 14.31 -4.18
CA GLU A 68 14.26 13.29 -3.13
C GLU A 68 13.63 11.99 -3.65
N LEU A 69 12.56 12.09 -4.43
CA LEU A 69 11.91 10.92 -5.04
C LEU A 69 12.85 10.18 -5.99
N LYS A 70 13.66 10.90 -6.79
CA LYS A 70 14.72 10.29 -7.62
C LYS A 70 15.70 9.50 -6.78
N ASP A 71 16.21 10.11 -5.73
CA ASP A 71 17.16 9.46 -4.80
C ASP A 71 16.57 8.23 -4.11
N ILE A 72 15.27 8.25 -3.81
CA ILE A 72 14.53 7.10 -3.27
C ILE A 72 14.45 6.01 -4.32
N MET A 73 14.02 6.37 -5.53
CA MET A 73 13.85 5.43 -6.63
C MET A 73 15.15 4.71 -7.00
N ASP A 74 16.28 5.43 -7.03
CA ASP A 74 17.59 4.84 -7.35
C ASP A 74 18.06 3.78 -6.33
N LYS A 75 17.43 3.73 -5.15
CA LYS A 75 17.72 2.79 -4.06
C LYS A 75 16.58 1.79 -3.81
N THR A 76 15.57 1.76 -4.70
CA THR A 76 14.37 0.96 -4.53
C THR A 76 14.37 -0.23 -5.48
N ASP A 77 14.21 -1.43 -4.96
CA ASP A 77 14.10 -2.68 -5.72
C ASP A 77 12.64 -3.07 -5.96
N LEU A 78 11.74 -2.68 -5.04
CA LEU A 78 10.33 -3.04 -5.04
C LEU A 78 9.45 -1.84 -4.74
N ILE A 79 8.46 -1.60 -5.60
CA ILE A 79 7.43 -0.59 -5.41
C ILE A 79 6.11 -1.29 -5.10
N ILE A 80 5.39 -0.80 -4.09
CA ILE A 80 4.04 -1.28 -3.76
C ILE A 80 3.10 -0.07 -3.74
N ALA A 81 2.16 -0.01 -4.70
CA ALA A 81 1.03 0.90 -4.63
C ALA A 81 -0.12 0.20 -3.90
N CYS A 82 -0.64 0.83 -2.86
CA CYS A 82 -1.69 0.26 -2.02
C CYS A 82 -2.85 1.26 -1.93
N GLY A 83 -3.94 1.00 -2.65
CA GLY A 83 -5.13 1.83 -2.70
C GLY A 83 -4.90 3.26 -3.23
N ARG A 84 -3.82 3.45 -3.99
CA ARG A 84 -3.49 4.77 -4.51
C ARG A 84 -4.19 5.01 -5.85
N PRO A 85 -4.99 6.07 -6.01
CA PRO A 85 -5.53 6.43 -7.31
C PRO A 85 -4.44 6.66 -8.35
N GLY A 86 -4.69 6.17 -9.56
CA GLY A 86 -3.87 6.41 -10.73
C GLY A 86 -4.57 7.33 -11.73
N PRO A 87 -3.84 7.88 -12.71
CA PRO A 87 -4.45 8.75 -13.71
C PRO A 87 -5.32 7.95 -14.68
N SER A 88 -6.50 8.48 -14.99
CA SER A 88 -7.41 8.03 -16.03
C SER A 88 -6.92 8.45 -17.42
N SER A 89 -7.64 8.10 -18.46
CA SER A 89 -7.31 8.42 -19.87
C SER A 89 -7.16 9.92 -20.16
N ASP A 90 -7.79 10.79 -19.36
CA ASP A 90 -7.65 12.25 -19.45
C ASP A 90 -6.50 12.82 -18.61
N GLY A 91 -5.74 11.96 -17.92
CA GLY A 91 -4.61 12.31 -17.06
C GLY A 91 -5.01 12.73 -15.64
N ASN A 92 -6.29 12.75 -15.31
CA ASN A 92 -6.76 13.05 -13.96
C ASN A 92 -6.95 11.79 -13.13
N CYS A 93 -6.75 11.91 -11.82
CA CYS A 93 -7.07 10.87 -10.85
C CYS A 93 -8.45 11.13 -10.25
N TYR A 94 -9.24 10.08 -10.14
CA TYR A 94 -10.61 10.16 -9.65
C TYR A 94 -10.80 9.31 -8.39
N THR A 95 -11.73 9.74 -7.54
CA THR A 95 -12.27 8.85 -6.50
C THR A 95 -13.21 7.83 -7.15
N MET A 96 -13.60 6.79 -6.41
CA MET A 96 -14.60 5.81 -6.84
C MET A 96 -15.97 6.44 -7.19
N SER A 97 -16.29 7.59 -6.61
CA SER A 97 -17.49 8.39 -6.90
C SER A 97 -17.30 9.39 -8.05
N GLY A 98 -16.20 9.29 -8.81
CA GLY A 98 -15.94 10.13 -9.98
C GLY A 98 -15.56 11.57 -9.67
N ILE A 99 -15.15 11.90 -8.45
CA ILE A 99 -14.66 13.24 -8.08
C ILE A 99 -13.22 13.39 -8.59
N ASN A 100 -12.94 14.47 -9.33
CA ASN A 100 -11.60 14.76 -9.83
C ASN A 100 -10.69 15.25 -8.70
N MET A 101 -9.74 14.41 -8.30
CA MET A 101 -8.83 14.72 -7.20
C MET A 101 -7.79 15.79 -7.54
N ASN A 102 -7.46 15.95 -8.82
CA ASN A 102 -6.50 16.96 -9.28
C ASN A 102 -7.07 18.38 -9.13
N GLU A 103 -8.36 18.58 -9.42
CA GLU A 103 -9.04 19.87 -9.24
C GLU A 103 -9.02 20.36 -7.79
N TYR A 104 -9.07 19.44 -6.84
CA TYR A 104 -9.01 19.75 -5.41
C TYR A 104 -7.59 19.76 -4.84
N GLY A 105 -6.58 19.52 -5.67
CA GLY A 105 -5.18 19.49 -5.23
C GLY A 105 -4.86 18.36 -4.23
N LEU A 106 -5.60 17.25 -4.30
CA LEU A 106 -5.50 16.17 -3.30
C LEU A 106 -4.47 15.11 -3.66
N ILE A 107 -3.96 15.10 -4.88
CA ILE A 107 -3.08 14.02 -5.36
C ILE A 107 -1.86 14.58 -6.10
N ALA A 108 -0.70 14.05 -5.76
CA ALA A 108 0.56 14.34 -6.43
C ALA A 108 0.82 13.35 -7.58
N PRO A 109 1.58 13.72 -8.63
CA PRO A 109 1.81 12.87 -9.79
C PRO A 109 2.86 11.77 -9.51
N LEU A 110 2.68 10.99 -8.43
CA LEU A 110 3.59 9.90 -8.04
C LEU A 110 3.58 8.74 -9.04
N HIS A 111 2.57 8.64 -9.90
CA HIS A 111 2.54 7.68 -11.00
C HIS A 111 3.72 7.85 -11.96
N ASN A 112 4.32 9.03 -12.06
CA ASN A 112 5.50 9.27 -12.88
C ASN A 112 6.75 8.53 -12.38
N PHE A 113 6.72 8.00 -11.18
CA PHE A 113 7.84 7.29 -10.55
C PHE A 113 7.68 5.77 -10.56
N VAL A 114 6.60 5.23 -11.12
CA VAL A 114 6.44 3.77 -11.25
C VAL A 114 6.91 3.29 -12.63
N PRO A 115 7.33 2.01 -12.75
CA PRO A 115 7.70 1.43 -14.05
C PRO A 115 6.58 1.53 -15.08
N GLY A 116 6.92 1.70 -16.34
CA GLY A 116 5.94 1.79 -17.43
C GLY A 116 5.45 3.19 -17.76
N THR A 117 5.85 4.22 -17.03
CA THR A 117 5.60 5.61 -17.41
C THR A 117 6.70 6.15 -18.33
N LYS A 118 6.33 6.89 -19.39
CA LYS A 118 7.32 7.47 -20.34
C LYS A 118 8.25 8.49 -19.70
N ASP A 119 7.76 9.18 -18.68
CA ASP A 119 8.51 10.19 -17.94
C ASP A 119 9.38 9.58 -16.83
N ALA A 120 9.27 8.28 -16.60
CA ALA A 120 10.20 7.54 -15.76
C ALA A 120 11.59 7.45 -16.44
N GLY A 121 12.18 8.60 -16.75
CA GLY A 121 13.59 8.74 -17.13
C GLY A 121 14.54 8.29 -16.01
N TYR A 122 14.00 7.52 -15.08
CA TYR A 122 14.64 6.99 -13.90
C TYR A 122 15.12 5.58 -14.16
N SER A 123 16.40 5.52 -14.54
CA SER A 123 17.24 4.35 -14.38
C SER A 123 16.86 3.10 -15.20
N SER A 124 17.88 2.54 -15.79
CA SER A 124 17.92 1.19 -16.39
C SER A 124 17.75 0.05 -15.37
N ILE A 125 17.40 0.33 -14.12
CA ILE A 125 17.20 -0.68 -13.08
C ILE A 125 15.80 -1.23 -13.25
N GLU A 126 15.71 -2.52 -13.53
CA GLU A 126 14.46 -3.27 -13.54
C GLU A 126 13.93 -3.36 -12.11
N ARG A 127 12.76 -2.77 -11.85
CA ARG A 127 12.10 -2.76 -10.53
C ARG A 127 10.81 -3.53 -10.61
N THR A 128 10.53 -4.29 -9.57
CA THR A 128 9.24 -4.95 -9.44
C THR A 128 8.19 -3.96 -8.93
N PHE A 129 7.05 -3.89 -9.61
CA PHE A 129 5.90 -3.08 -9.23
C PHE A 129 4.72 -3.98 -8.86
N ILE A 130 4.27 -3.88 -7.60
CA ILE A 130 3.07 -4.55 -7.09
C ILE A 130 1.99 -3.50 -6.87
N ALA A 131 0.78 -3.76 -7.33
CA ALA A 131 -0.39 -2.94 -7.03
C ALA A 131 -1.41 -3.74 -6.22
N ILE A 132 -2.07 -3.06 -5.29
CA ILE A 132 -3.20 -3.57 -4.53
C ILE A 132 -4.33 -2.57 -4.67
N GLY A 133 -5.48 -3.02 -5.17
CA GLY A 133 -6.64 -2.17 -5.39
C GLY A 133 -7.94 -2.93 -5.29
N ASP A 134 -9.06 -2.21 -5.19
CA ASP A 134 -10.40 -2.73 -5.03
C ASP A 134 -11.45 -2.03 -5.88
N GLY A 135 -11.18 -0.77 -6.27
CA GLY A 135 -12.14 0.13 -6.89
C GLY A 135 -12.02 0.28 -8.40
N GLY A 136 -10.89 -0.06 -9.00
CA GLY A 136 -10.65 0.11 -10.42
C GLY A 136 -9.97 1.44 -10.80
N ASN A 137 -9.95 2.41 -9.92
CA ASN A 137 -9.28 3.71 -10.11
C ASN A 137 -7.83 3.71 -9.62
N GLU A 138 -7.32 2.58 -9.12
CA GLU A 138 -6.01 2.54 -8.49
C GLU A 138 -4.89 2.31 -9.51
N LEU A 139 -3.76 2.89 -9.16
CA LEU A 139 -2.51 2.80 -9.90
C LEU A 139 -2.06 1.34 -10.02
N GLY A 140 -1.83 0.90 -11.25
CA GLY A 140 -1.37 -0.45 -11.56
C GLY A 140 -2.47 -1.45 -11.96
N MET A 141 -3.74 -1.02 -11.99
CA MET A 141 -4.88 -1.88 -12.38
C MET A 141 -5.08 -2.02 -13.90
N GLY A 142 -4.18 -1.53 -14.73
CA GLY A 142 -4.26 -1.64 -16.20
C GLY A 142 -4.47 -3.08 -16.70
N LYS A 143 -3.94 -4.10 -16.02
CA LYS A 143 -4.17 -5.52 -16.38
C LYS A 143 -5.63 -5.95 -16.42
N VAL A 144 -6.51 -5.25 -15.74
CA VAL A 144 -7.94 -5.58 -15.63
C VAL A 144 -8.83 -4.47 -16.16
N ILE A 145 -8.26 -3.54 -16.94
CA ILE A 145 -8.96 -2.35 -17.40
C ILE A 145 -10.23 -2.67 -18.20
N ASP A 146 -10.20 -3.68 -19.06
CA ASP A 146 -11.39 -4.11 -19.81
C ASP A 146 -12.52 -4.53 -18.88
N LYS A 147 -12.19 -5.15 -17.74
CA LYS A 147 -13.18 -5.55 -16.74
C LYS A 147 -13.70 -4.37 -15.94
N ILE A 148 -12.85 -3.38 -15.68
CA ILE A 148 -13.25 -2.12 -15.05
C ILE A 148 -14.27 -1.41 -15.94
N HIS A 149 -13.98 -1.27 -17.22
CA HIS A 149 -14.89 -0.64 -18.19
C HIS A 149 -16.20 -1.44 -18.37
N GLU A 150 -16.12 -2.78 -18.35
CA GLU A 150 -17.31 -3.64 -18.53
C GLU A 150 -18.24 -3.63 -17.31
N HIS A 151 -17.70 -3.53 -16.10
CA HIS A 151 -18.45 -3.84 -14.87
C HIS A 151 -18.70 -2.64 -13.96
N LEU A 152 -17.98 -1.53 -14.13
CA LEU A 152 -18.19 -0.32 -13.33
C LEU A 152 -18.93 0.74 -14.15
N GLU A 153 -19.95 1.35 -13.56
CA GLU A 153 -20.80 2.36 -14.19
C GLU A 153 -19.98 3.54 -14.76
N ASP A 154 -18.99 4.01 -13.99
CA ASP A 154 -18.08 5.08 -14.40
C ASP A 154 -16.68 4.54 -14.79
N GLY A 155 -16.56 3.25 -15.12
CA GLY A 155 -15.28 2.58 -15.33
C GLY A 155 -14.39 3.24 -16.37
N GLU A 156 -14.95 3.73 -17.47
CA GLU A 156 -14.21 4.47 -18.52
C GLU A 156 -13.63 5.80 -18.00
N LYS A 157 -14.35 6.45 -17.08
CA LYS A 157 -13.92 7.72 -16.49
C LYS A 157 -12.86 7.55 -15.42
N ILE A 158 -13.08 6.60 -14.49
CA ILE A 158 -12.24 6.47 -13.29
C ILE A 158 -11.07 5.52 -13.46
N GLY A 159 -11.13 4.62 -14.43
CA GLY A 159 -10.12 3.57 -14.62
C GLY A 159 -8.71 4.15 -14.78
N ALA A 160 -7.77 3.67 -13.99
CA ALA A 160 -6.38 4.11 -14.04
C ALA A 160 -5.66 3.52 -15.25
N VAL A 161 -5.72 4.22 -16.36
CA VAL A 161 -5.23 3.78 -17.68
C VAL A 161 -4.20 4.69 -18.32
N ALA A 162 -3.89 5.85 -17.71
CA ALA A 162 -3.01 6.79 -18.37
C ALA A 162 -1.64 6.21 -18.59
N THR A 163 -1.51 5.51 -19.70
CA THR A 163 -0.25 5.27 -20.34
C THR A 163 -0.27 5.88 -21.72
N LEU A 164 0.88 6.09 -22.17
CA LEU A 164 1.17 6.61 -23.48
C LEU A 164 1.08 5.52 -24.57
N ASP A 165 0.91 4.28 -24.21
CA ASP A 165 0.71 3.13 -25.07
C ASP A 165 -0.56 2.42 -24.59
N ASP A 166 -1.38 1.89 -25.48
CA ASP A 166 -2.71 1.29 -25.25
C ASP A 166 -2.79 0.18 -24.18
N GLU A 167 -1.70 -0.11 -23.46
CA GLU A 167 -1.61 -1.19 -22.50
C GLU A 167 -1.89 -0.83 -21.04
N GLY A 168 -2.16 0.45 -20.73
CA GLY A 168 -2.47 0.91 -19.39
C GLY A 168 -1.31 0.81 -18.39
N LEU A 169 -1.33 1.62 -17.32
CA LEU A 169 -0.41 1.52 -16.20
C LEU A 169 -0.63 0.20 -15.46
N SER A 170 0.09 -0.84 -15.89
CA SER A 170 -0.05 -2.19 -15.36
C SER A 170 1.07 -2.50 -14.38
N ALA A 171 0.71 -2.96 -13.18
CA ALA A 171 1.69 -3.52 -12.26
C ALA A 171 2.22 -4.88 -12.76
N ASP A 172 3.45 -5.26 -12.40
CA ASP A 172 3.96 -6.61 -12.66
C ASP A 172 3.09 -7.66 -11.97
N TYR A 173 2.67 -7.34 -10.74
CA TYR A 173 1.76 -8.16 -9.94
C TYR A 173 0.62 -7.32 -9.41
N LEU A 174 -0.61 -7.72 -9.74
CA LEU A 174 -1.83 -7.08 -9.28
C LEU A 174 -2.56 -7.97 -8.26
N ILE A 175 -2.91 -7.39 -7.12
CA ILE A 175 -3.79 -7.96 -6.12
C ILE A 175 -5.10 -7.18 -6.16
N ALA A 176 -6.10 -7.72 -6.85
CA ALA A 176 -7.46 -7.19 -6.80
C ALA A 176 -8.17 -7.83 -5.58
N ALA A 177 -8.62 -7.01 -4.66
CA ALA A 177 -9.29 -7.42 -3.43
C ALA A 177 -10.64 -6.74 -3.32
N SER A 178 -11.53 -7.22 -2.46
CA SER A 178 -12.79 -6.51 -2.17
C SER A 178 -12.59 -5.29 -1.28
N VAL A 179 -11.43 -5.20 -0.63
CA VAL A 179 -10.95 -4.09 0.18
C VAL A 179 -9.43 -4.10 0.09
N THR A 180 -8.83 -3.00 -0.23
CA THR A 180 -7.37 -2.89 -0.40
C THR A 180 -6.60 -3.36 0.84
N ASN A 181 -7.07 -3.02 2.05
CA ASN A 181 -6.46 -3.48 3.29
C ASN A 181 -6.40 -5.01 3.39
N TRP A 182 -7.43 -5.72 2.90
CA TRP A 182 -7.45 -7.19 2.93
C TRP A 182 -6.42 -7.79 1.96
N GLY A 183 -6.25 -7.17 0.80
CA GLY A 183 -5.18 -7.51 -0.13
C GLY A 183 -3.79 -7.34 0.49
N ALA A 184 -3.58 -6.24 1.22
CA ALA A 184 -2.34 -5.99 1.94
C ALA A 184 -2.07 -7.01 3.05
N TYR A 185 -3.09 -7.40 3.82
CA TYR A 185 -2.95 -8.49 4.81
C TYR A 185 -2.55 -9.81 4.14
N GLY A 186 -3.17 -10.12 2.99
CA GLY A 186 -2.87 -11.31 2.20
C GLY A 186 -1.43 -11.30 1.69
N LEU A 187 -0.97 -10.19 1.13
CA LEU A 187 0.41 -10.04 0.64
C LEU A 187 1.43 -10.26 1.76
N ILE A 188 1.22 -9.62 2.92
CA ILE A 188 2.11 -9.77 4.08
C ILE A 188 2.12 -11.23 4.55
N ALA A 189 0.96 -11.88 4.66
CA ALA A 189 0.87 -13.27 5.07
C ALA A 189 1.59 -14.21 4.09
N ALA A 190 1.44 -14.00 2.79
CA ALA A 190 2.12 -14.77 1.75
C ALA A 190 3.64 -14.58 1.81
N ALA A 191 4.12 -13.35 1.95
CA ALA A 191 5.54 -13.06 2.10
C ALA A 191 6.15 -13.75 3.32
N LEU A 192 5.44 -13.74 4.45
CA LEU A 192 5.84 -14.43 5.67
C LEU A 192 5.89 -15.95 5.48
N LEU A 193 4.92 -16.53 4.78
CA LEU A 193 4.89 -17.97 4.47
C LEU A 193 6.03 -18.40 3.56
N VAL A 194 6.33 -17.61 2.52
CA VAL A 194 7.46 -17.88 1.62
C VAL A 194 8.77 -17.87 2.40
N GLN A 195 8.97 -16.87 3.25
CA GLN A 195 10.18 -16.78 4.06
C GLN A 195 10.27 -17.88 5.13
N ALA A 196 9.12 -18.42 5.58
CA ALA A 196 9.04 -19.54 6.50
C ALA A 196 9.16 -20.91 5.83
N SER A 197 9.17 -20.98 4.49
CA SER A 197 9.11 -22.24 3.74
C SER A 197 10.20 -23.25 4.14
N ASP A 198 11.37 -22.75 4.52
CA ASP A 198 12.52 -23.54 4.92
C ASP A 198 12.50 -23.92 6.43
N SER A 199 11.61 -23.31 7.22
CA SER A 199 11.44 -23.61 8.63
C SER A 199 10.08 -24.26 8.90
N LYS A 200 10.07 -25.37 9.64
CA LYS A 200 8.81 -26.00 10.10
C LYS A 200 8.14 -25.19 11.22
N ASP A 201 8.84 -24.20 11.77
CA ASP A 201 8.33 -23.37 12.85
C ASP A 201 7.65 -22.10 12.28
N ARG A 202 6.32 -22.04 12.39
CA ARG A 202 5.49 -20.89 12.02
C ARG A 202 5.22 -19.93 13.18
N ASN A 203 5.80 -20.16 14.36
CA ASN A 203 5.50 -19.32 15.53
C ASN A 203 5.89 -17.86 15.31
N TRP A 204 6.98 -17.59 14.60
CA TRP A 204 7.40 -16.24 14.29
C TRP A 204 6.38 -15.47 13.41
N ILE A 205 5.67 -16.16 12.50
CA ILE A 205 4.61 -15.55 11.68
C ILE A 205 3.55 -14.91 12.56
N LYS A 206 3.20 -15.59 13.68
CA LYS A 206 2.23 -15.08 14.66
C LYS A 206 2.60 -13.69 15.20
N HIS A 207 3.90 -13.42 15.35
CA HIS A 207 4.40 -12.14 15.87
C HIS A 207 4.57 -11.08 14.77
N CYS A 208 4.62 -11.48 13.51
CA CYS A 208 4.78 -10.56 12.38
C CYS A 208 3.44 -10.07 11.81
N LEU A 209 2.43 -10.93 11.80
CA LEU A 209 1.08 -10.54 11.36
C LEU A 209 0.39 -9.66 12.41
N PRO A 210 -0.32 -8.60 11.99
CA PRO A 210 -1.11 -7.79 12.92
C PRO A 210 -2.16 -8.64 13.61
N THR A 211 -2.47 -8.32 14.87
CA THR A 211 -3.62 -8.90 15.57
C THR A 211 -4.84 -8.01 15.37
N GLU A 212 -6.03 -8.56 15.54
CA GLU A 212 -7.27 -7.79 15.47
C GLU A 212 -7.26 -6.59 16.44
N GLU A 213 -6.72 -6.78 17.64
CA GLU A 213 -6.59 -5.71 18.62
C GLU A 213 -5.60 -4.62 18.16
N ALA A 214 -4.45 -5.00 17.61
CA ALA A 214 -3.45 -4.06 17.10
C ALA A 214 -4.01 -3.24 15.93
N GLU A 215 -4.68 -3.92 15.00
CA GLU A 215 -5.29 -3.28 13.83
C GLU A 215 -6.45 -2.34 14.23
N THR A 216 -7.32 -2.78 15.13
CA THR A 216 -8.38 -1.92 15.68
C THR A 216 -7.81 -0.65 16.32
N LYS A 217 -6.75 -0.78 17.13
CA LYS A 217 -6.07 0.37 17.74
C LYS A 217 -5.44 1.29 16.70
N LEU A 218 -4.84 0.72 15.64
CA LEU A 218 -4.27 1.48 14.54
C LEU A 218 -5.35 2.32 13.87
N LEU A 219 -6.45 1.72 13.46
CA LEU A 219 -7.55 2.41 12.79
C LEU A 219 -8.16 3.51 13.65
N HIS A 220 -8.36 3.27 14.93
CA HIS A 220 -8.82 4.34 15.85
C HIS A 220 -7.82 5.49 15.97
N ARG A 221 -6.51 5.23 15.91
CA ARG A 221 -5.51 6.32 15.87
C ARG A 221 -5.61 7.12 14.57
N CYS A 222 -5.81 6.45 13.44
CA CYS A 222 -6.02 7.11 12.15
C CYS A 222 -7.26 8.00 12.16
N VAL A 223 -8.39 7.48 12.65
CA VAL A 223 -9.63 8.24 12.78
C VAL A 223 -9.44 9.46 13.69
N LYS A 224 -8.78 9.29 14.83
CA LYS A 224 -8.46 10.39 15.74
C LYS A 224 -7.55 11.45 15.11
N ALA A 225 -6.69 11.05 14.17
CA ALA A 225 -5.82 11.95 13.41
C ALA A 225 -6.51 12.61 12.21
N GLY A 226 -7.81 12.32 11.99
CA GLY A 226 -8.62 12.95 10.95
C GLY A 226 -8.88 12.09 9.71
N SER A 227 -8.50 10.80 9.73
CA SER A 227 -8.84 9.88 8.63
C SER A 227 -10.35 9.81 8.44
N ARG A 228 -10.76 9.70 7.17
CA ARG A 228 -12.16 9.50 6.78
C ARG A 228 -12.26 8.21 5.96
N ASP A 229 -13.39 7.56 6.07
CA ASP A 229 -13.72 6.42 5.22
C ASP A 229 -13.86 6.86 3.75
N GLY A 230 -13.27 6.10 2.84
CA GLY A 230 -13.20 6.44 1.42
C GLY A 230 -14.56 6.41 0.70
N VAL A 231 -15.52 5.65 1.23
CA VAL A 231 -16.87 5.49 0.67
C VAL A 231 -17.87 6.39 1.38
N SER A 232 -17.96 6.33 2.72
CA SER A 232 -18.92 7.12 3.48
C SER A 232 -18.50 8.59 3.63
N GLY A 233 -17.21 8.90 3.58
CA GLY A 233 -16.66 10.21 3.86
C GLY A 233 -16.67 10.60 5.34
N GLU A 234 -17.13 9.70 6.21
CA GLU A 234 -17.28 9.98 7.63
C GLU A 234 -15.98 9.71 8.42
N ASN A 235 -15.81 10.45 9.52
CA ASN A 235 -14.67 10.27 10.41
C ASN A 235 -15.00 9.20 11.48
N GLU A 236 -15.03 7.96 11.05
CA GLU A 236 -15.36 6.81 11.88
C GLU A 236 -14.52 5.59 11.51
N ALA A 237 -14.49 4.57 12.37
CA ALA A 237 -13.69 3.38 12.18
C ALA A 237 -14.40 2.34 11.28
N THR A 238 -14.79 2.79 10.10
CA THR A 238 -15.25 1.94 8.98
C THR A 238 -14.14 1.81 7.94
N ILE A 239 -14.25 0.85 7.06
CA ILE A 239 -13.36 0.67 5.90
C ILE A 239 -14.23 0.38 4.68
N ASP A 240 -14.17 1.23 3.68
CA ASP A 240 -14.98 1.17 2.46
C ASP A 240 -16.49 1.07 2.76
N GLY A 241 -16.96 1.89 3.69
CA GLY A 241 -18.35 1.92 4.16
C GLY A 241 -18.78 0.70 4.97
N MET A 242 -17.87 -0.23 5.25
CA MET A 242 -18.17 -1.46 6.00
C MET A 242 -17.76 -1.33 7.47
N PRO A 243 -18.52 -1.97 8.38
CA PRO A 243 -18.14 -2.05 9.78
C PRO A 243 -16.75 -2.70 9.94
N LEU A 244 -15.95 -2.17 10.86
CA LEU A 244 -14.61 -2.65 11.19
C LEU A 244 -14.54 -4.17 11.41
N GLU A 245 -15.59 -4.77 11.98
CA GLU A 245 -15.67 -6.21 12.24
C GLU A 245 -15.47 -7.07 10.98
N ARG A 246 -15.89 -6.59 9.80
CA ARG A 246 -15.65 -7.30 8.53
C ARG A 246 -14.17 -7.44 8.22
N SER A 247 -13.41 -6.37 8.42
CA SER A 247 -11.96 -6.41 8.22
C SER A 247 -11.26 -7.28 9.27
N MET A 248 -11.74 -7.26 10.51
CA MET A 248 -11.24 -8.14 11.57
C MET A 248 -11.53 -9.63 11.28
N GLU A 249 -12.71 -9.95 10.75
CA GLU A 249 -13.00 -11.32 10.28
C GLU A 249 -12.05 -11.78 9.17
N CYS A 250 -11.79 -10.92 8.19
CA CYS A 250 -10.85 -11.23 7.11
C CYS A 250 -9.43 -11.45 7.66
N LEU A 251 -8.95 -10.54 8.48
CA LEU A 251 -7.64 -10.65 9.12
C LEU A 251 -7.53 -11.95 9.95
N ARG A 252 -8.54 -12.29 10.71
CA ARG A 252 -8.62 -13.54 11.49
C ARG A 252 -8.49 -14.78 10.60
N LYS A 253 -9.20 -14.81 9.47
CA LYS A 253 -9.11 -15.92 8.49
C LYS A 253 -7.71 -16.03 7.88
N ILE A 254 -7.14 -14.91 7.44
CA ILE A 254 -5.78 -14.86 6.89
C ILE A 254 -4.77 -15.37 7.93
N ARG A 255 -4.88 -14.92 9.19
CA ARG A 255 -4.00 -15.38 10.26
C ARG A 255 -4.13 -16.89 10.51
N LYS A 256 -5.34 -17.44 10.55
CA LYS A 256 -5.56 -18.89 10.70
C LYS A 256 -4.87 -19.68 9.59
N ILE A 257 -5.07 -19.29 8.33
CA ILE A 257 -4.44 -19.94 7.18
C ILE A 257 -2.91 -19.86 7.28
N ALA A 258 -2.37 -18.69 7.56
CA ALA A 258 -0.92 -18.49 7.67
C ALA A 258 -0.29 -19.30 8.81
N LEU A 259 -1.02 -19.53 9.89
CA LEU A 259 -0.56 -20.34 11.04
C LEU A 259 -0.85 -21.84 10.88
N GLY A 260 -1.58 -22.26 9.83
CA GLY A 260 -1.94 -23.65 9.61
C GLY A 260 -3.00 -24.15 10.59
N GLN A 261 -3.92 -23.28 11.00
CA GLN A 261 -5.01 -23.55 11.96
C GLN A 261 -6.36 -23.66 11.24
#